data_3bd38a13b44f19f03f8b9d5d2b6ae421
#
_entry.id   3bd38a13b44f19f03f8b9d5d2b6ae421
#
_cell.length_a   1.000
_cell.length_b   1.000
_cell.length_c   1.000
_cell.angle_alpha   90.00
_cell.angle_beta   90.00
_cell.angle_gamma   90.00
#
_symmetry.space_group_name_H-M   'P 1'
#
loop_
_entity.id
_entity.type
_entity.pdbx_description
1 polymer ?
#
loop_
_entity_poly.entity_id
_entity_poly.type
_entity_poly.pdbx_seq_one_letter_code
_entity_poly.pdbx_strand_id
1 'polypeptide(L)'
;MKVSVVLCTYSTDRHEDYVEAVESALGQAHEPVEVVLVVDGNEEVFERVEDRFGDHDRVILHCNDENRGISHSRTKGAELASGDVVAFLDDDAVAAPDWVEELVGVYESTGAVAVGGRLAGEWVVGEPSFLPEEFYWLVGVTPRGFADHMEEVRNTYGSNLSFRREVFLEAGGFDENTGLKADSKVQAHEAPVCLRVRENTGKGVVYNANAVVYHKIFDYRTDPWWLLDRAFWQGYSKHVMERVLETDDDGKRTYLKQLMLEFVPGRVAGLVRSPSVAAFVQLVMIFVLTGTVGLGYLYGKTRPDEAFLEDRETAGGR
;
A
#
# COMPACT_ATOMS: atom_id res chain seq x y z
N MET A 1 -8.95 12.28 19.57
CA MET A 1 -8.44 12.69 18.23
C MET A 1 -9.46 12.26 17.19
N LYS A 2 -9.92 13.15 16.30
CA LYS A 2 -10.83 12.80 15.20
C LYS A 2 -10.05 12.18 14.05
N VAL A 3 -10.55 11.06 13.47
CA VAL A 3 -9.93 10.40 12.35
C VAL A 3 -10.86 10.44 11.14
N SER A 4 -10.33 10.82 9.99
CA SER A 4 -11.01 10.70 8.69
C SER A 4 -10.42 9.54 7.92
N VAL A 5 -11.25 8.53 7.61
CA VAL A 5 -10.85 7.40 6.78
C VAL A 5 -11.22 7.70 5.33
N VAL A 6 -10.22 7.72 4.45
CA VAL A 6 -10.40 8.00 3.02
C VAL A 6 -10.40 6.70 2.25
N LEU A 7 -11.48 6.45 1.50
CA LEU A 7 -11.63 5.33 0.57
C LEU A 7 -11.88 5.87 -0.84
N CYS A 8 -11.20 5.30 -1.81
CA CYS A 8 -11.34 5.67 -3.22
C CYS A 8 -11.75 4.46 -4.06
N THR A 9 -12.62 4.68 -5.03
CA THR A 9 -13.03 3.66 -6.00
C THR A 9 -13.30 4.26 -7.37
N TYR A 10 -13.29 3.45 -8.44
CA TYR A 10 -13.58 3.91 -9.81
C TYR A 10 -14.33 2.86 -10.64
N SER A 11 -14.46 1.61 -10.14
CA SER A 11 -15.01 0.49 -10.90
C SER A 11 -16.22 -0.12 -10.21
N THR A 12 -17.19 -0.56 -11.01
CA THR A 12 -18.33 -1.34 -10.54
C THR A 12 -17.97 -2.79 -10.20
N ASP A 13 -16.85 -3.31 -10.71
CA ASP A 13 -16.47 -4.72 -10.60
C ASP A 13 -16.22 -5.16 -9.15
N ARG A 14 -15.88 -4.20 -8.26
CA ARG A 14 -15.58 -4.43 -6.84
C ARG A 14 -16.56 -3.74 -5.90
N HIS A 15 -17.76 -3.47 -6.36
CA HIS A 15 -18.74 -2.71 -5.58
C HIS A 15 -19.01 -3.34 -4.20
N GLU A 16 -19.19 -4.66 -4.13
CA GLU A 16 -19.44 -5.35 -2.85
C GLU A 16 -18.22 -5.31 -1.92
N ASP A 17 -17.01 -5.45 -2.47
CA ASP A 17 -15.77 -5.32 -1.70
C ASP A 17 -15.62 -3.90 -1.14
N TYR A 18 -15.93 -2.90 -1.96
CA TYR A 18 -15.94 -1.50 -1.53
C TYR A 18 -16.96 -1.21 -0.43
N VAL A 19 -18.17 -1.75 -0.54
CA VAL A 19 -19.20 -1.64 0.50
C VAL A 19 -18.71 -2.21 1.81
N GLU A 20 -18.08 -3.39 1.79
CA GLU A 20 -17.50 -4.03 2.99
C GLU A 20 -16.37 -3.18 3.60
N ALA A 21 -15.51 -2.62 2.76
CA ALA A 21 -14.45 -1.70 3.19
C ALA A 21 -15.02 -0.47 3.91
N VAL A 22 -16.05 0.17 3.32
CA VAL A 22 -16.74 1.34 3.92
C VAL A 22 -17.42 0.98 5.24
N GLU A 23 -18.14 -0.15 5.29
CA GLU A 23 -18.80 -0.62 6.50
C GLU A 23 -17.78 -0.92 7.62
N SER A 24 -16.60 -1.47 7.29
CA SER A 24 -15.53 -1.68 8.25
C SER A 24 -14.96 -0.38 8.83
N ALA A 25 -14.87 0.68 8.01
CA ALA A 25 -14.45 2.00 8.46
C ALA A 25 -15.52 2.70 9.33
N LEU A 26 -16.79 2.54 8.99
CA LEU A 26 -17.92 3.05 9.80
C LEU A 26 -18.10 2.29 11.12
N GLY A 27 -17.71 1.01 11.14
CA GLY A 27 -17.84 0.11 12.29
C GLY A 27 -16.68 0.17 13.29
N GLN A 28 -15.76 1.15 13.19
CA GLN A 28 -14.63 1.27 14.10
C GLN A 28 -15.06 1.54 15.55
N ALA A 29 -14.36 0.92 16.51
CA ALA A 29 -14.62 1.08 17.95
C ALA A 29 -14.26 2.49 18.45
N HIS A 30 -13.28 3.16 17.82
CA HIS A 30 -12.90 4.53 18.15
C HIS A 30 -13.90 5.56 17.62
N GLU A 31 -14.14 6.60 18.40
CA GLU A 31 -14.93 7.77 17.98
C GLU A 31 -14.23 9.09 18.39
N PRO A 32 -14.35 10.16 17.61
CA PRO A 32 -15.12 10.29 16.38
C PRO A 32 -14.35 9.83 15.12
N VAL A 33 -15.04 9.05 14.26
CA VAL A 33 -14.58 8.69 12.92
C VAL A 33 -15.53 9.26 11.88
N GLU A 34 -14.95 9.89 10.85
CA GLU A 34 -15.67 10.24 9.62
C GLU A 34 -15.09 9.45 8.44
N VAL A 35 -15.90 9.17 7.44
CA VAL A 35 -15.49 8.43 6.25
C VAL A 35 -15.65 9.31 5.03
N VAL A 36 -14.57 9.48 4.25
CA VAL A 36 -14.55 10.29 3.03
C VAL A 36 -14.44 9.35 1.85
N LEU A 37 -15.52 9.29 1.06
CA LEU A 37 -15.65 8.44 -0.11
C LEU A 37 -15.38 9.25 -1.38
N VAL A 38 -14.38 8.87 -2.16
CA VAL A 38 -14.02 9.54 -3.40
C VAL A 38 -14.19 8.58 -4.56
N VAL A 39 -15.11 8.89 -5.47
CA VAL A 39 -15.30 8.17 -6.72
C VAL A 39 -14.51 8.85 -7.82
N ASP A 40 -13.64 8.12 -8.50
CA ASP A 40 -12.70 8.67 -9.47
C ASP A 40 -13.28 8.64 -10.90
N GLY A 41 -14.10 9.65 -11.22
CA GLY A 41 -14.60 9.91 -12.58
C GLY A 41 -15.55 8.84 -13.13
N ASN A 42 -16.38 8.21 -12.27
CA ASN A 42 -17.39 7.22 -12.71
C ASN A 42 -18.74 7.50 -12.06
N GLU A 43 -19.63 8.09 -12.85
CA GLU A 43 -20.98 8.52 -12.40
C GLU A 43 -21.85 7.32 -11.97
N GLU A 44 -21.78 6.18 -12.67
CA GLU A 44 -22.53 4.98 -12.30
C GLU A 44 -22.10 4.44 -10.92
N VAL A 45 -20.79 4.44 -10.63
CA VAL A 45 -20.26 4.06 -9.32
C VAL A 45 -20.71 5.07 -8.26
N PHE A 46 -20.68 6.36 -8.59
CA PHE A 46 -21.09 7.42 -7.68
C PHE A 46 -22.55 7.29 -7.27
N GLU A 47 -23.47 7.10 -8.23
CA GLU A 47 -24.89 6.89 -7.96
C GLU A 47 -25.13 5.70 -7.00
N ARG A 48 -24.44 4.58 -7.21
CA ARG A 48 -24.54 3.39 -6.34
C ARG A 48 -24.03 3.66 -4.92
N VAL A 49 -22.95 4.42 -4.80
CA VAL A 49 -22.35 4.78 -3.49
C VAL A 49 -23.24 5.81 -2.78
N GLU A 50 -23.80 6.77 -3.51
CA GLU A 50 -24.73 7.77 -3.00
C GLU A 50 -26.02 7.13 -2.49
N ASP A 51 -26.61 6.21 -3.25
CA ASP A 51 -27.80 5.45 -2.85
C ASP A 51 -27.59 4.67 -1.53
N ARG A 52 -26.37 4.18 -1.30
CA ARG A 52 -26.05 3.37 -0.12
C ARG A 52 -25.63 4.19 1.10
N PHE A 53 -24.83 5.24 0.90
CA PHE A 53 -24.15 5.96 1.97
C PHE A 53 -24.42 7.47 1.99
N GLY A 54 -25.13 8.04 1.00
CA GLY A 54 -25.32 9.48 0.86
C GLY A 54 -26.04 10.16 2.04
N ASP A 55 -26.97 9.44 2.67
CA ASP A 55 -27.71 9.95 3.84
C ASP A 55 -27.01 9.68 5.19
N HIS A 56 -25.79 9.07 5.19
CA HIS A 56 -25.10 8.73 6.42
C HIS A 56 -24.34 9.95 6.98
N ASP A 57 -24.65 10.36 8.19
CA ASP A 57 -24.16 11.60 8.86
C ASP A 57 -22.66 11.68 9.08
N ARG A 58 -21.95 10.54 9.03
CA ARG A 58 -20.47 10.45 9.14
C ARG A 58 -19.77 10.29 7.79
N VAL A 59 -20.51 10.34 6.67
CA VAL A 59 -19.96 10.17 5.33
C VAL A 59 -19.86 11.49 4.59
N ILE A 60 -18.72 11.75 4.00
CA ILE A 60 -18.50 12.81 3.02
C ILE A 60 -18.32 12.12 1.66
N LEU A 61 -19.13 12.48 0.68
CA LEU A 61 -19.12 11.89 -0.65
C LEU A 61 -18.65 12.88 -1.70
N HIS A 62 -17.76 12.45 -2.59
CA HIS A 62 -17.23 13.27 -3.68
C HIS A 62 -17.03 12.42 -4.94
N CYS A 63 -17.35 12.98 -6.11
CA CYS A 63 -17.01 12.42 -7.42
C CYS A 63 -16.07 13.36 -8.14
N ASN A 64 -14.95 12.85 -8.61
CA ASN A 64 -14.08 13.61 -9.52
C ASN A 64 -14.76 13.74 -10.89
N ASP A 65 -14.54 14.86 -11.59
CA ASP A 65 -15.11 15.11 -12.92
C ASP A 65 -14.61 14.09 -13.97
N GLU A 66 -13.41 13.54 -13.77
CA GLU A 66 -12.78 12.52 -14.62
C GLU A 66 -11.87 11.60 -13.79
N ASN A 67 -11.48 10.46 -14.36
CA ASN A 67 -10.52 9.55 -13.70
C ASN A 67 -9.12 10.16 -13.72
N ARG A 68 -8.66 10.62 -12.55
CA ARG A 68 -7.36 11.25 -12.32
C ARG A 68 -6.35 10.35 -11.60
N GLY A 69 -6.79 9.16 -11.23
CA GLY A 69 -6.00 8.13 -10.56
C GLY A 69 -5.99 8.24 -9.03
N ILE A 70 -5.52 7.18 -8.41
CA ILE A 70 -5.60 6.96 -6.96
C ILE A 70 -4.88 8.05 -6.13
N SER A 71 -3.74 8.56 -6.60
CA SER A 71 -2.99 9.61 -5.90
C SER A 71 -3.79 10.90 -5.78
N HIS A 72 -4.44 11.32 -6.87
CA HIS A 72 -5.32 12.49 -6.86
C HIS A 72 -6.50 12.27 -5.93
N SER A 73 -7.21 11.13 -6.07
CA SER A 73 -8.41 10.84 -5.29
C SER A 73 -8.13 10.74 -3.80
N ARG A 74 -7.02 10.13 -3.37
CA ARG A 74 -6.61 10.10 -1.96
C ARG A 74 -6.27 11.49 -1.43
N THR A 75 -5.54 12.31 -2.20
CA THR A 75 -5.22 13.70 -1.82
C THR A 75 -6.49 14.53 -1.70
N LYS A 76 -7.41 14.40 -2.67
CA LYS A 76 -8.72 15.06 -2.65
C LYS A 76 -9.54 14.67 -1.43
N GLY A 77 -9.54 13.38 -1.08
CA GLY A 77 -10.19 12.89 0.14
C GLY A 77 -9.60 13.51 1.41
N ALA A 78 -8.27 13.65 1.49
CA ALA A 78 -7.62 14.32 2.61
C ALA A 78 -7.90 15.83 2.70
N GLU A 79 -8.09 16.51 1.55
CA GLU A 79 -8.53 17.92 1.51
C GLU A 79 -9.94 18.10 2.06
N LEU A 80 -10.86 17.19 1.70
CA LEU A 80 -12.26 17.21 2.14
C LEU A 80 -12.42 16.77 3.60
N ALA A 81 -11.48 16.00 4.11
CA ALA A 81 -11.47 15.50 5.48
C ALA A 81 -11.42 16.63 6.52
N SER A 82 -12.04 16.41 7.68
CA SER A 82 -12.03 17.36 8.80
C SER A 82 -11.38 16.80 10.08
N GLY A 83 -10.84 15.58 10.03
CA GLY A 83 -10.15 14.94 11.13
C GLY A 83 -8.74 15.47 11.38
N ASP A 84 -8.25 15.27 12.60
CA ASP A 84 -6.85 15.56 12.98
C ASP A 84 -5.87 14.62 12.25
N VAL A 85 -6.34 13.41 11.97
CA VAL A 85 -5.61 12.36 11.24
C VAL A 85 -6.42 11.96 10.02
N VAL A 86 -5.73 11.77 8.89
CA VAL A 86 -6.26 11.11 7.69
C VAL A 86 -5.65 9.71 7.59
N ALA A 87 -6.49 8.69 7.47
CA ALA A 87 -6.11 7.30 7.27
C ALA A 87 -6.65 6.79 5.94
N PHE A 88 -5.84 6.03 5.21
CA PHE A 88 -6.20 5.53 3.88
C PHE A 88 -6.50 4.03 3.94
N LEU A 89 -7.59 3.64 3.29
CA LEU A 89 -8.05 2.27 3.14
C LEU A 89 -8.42 2.03 1.67
N ASP A 90 -8.04 0.88 1.11
CA ASP A 90 -8.36 0.54 -0.28
C ASP A 90 -9.76 -0.10 -0.40
N ASP A 91 -10.30 -0.14 -1.62
CA ASP A 91 -11.61 -0.68 -1.95
C ASP A 91 -11.68 -2.23 -1.86
N ASP A 92 -10.54 -2.90 -1.70
CA ASP A 92 -10.40 -4.34 -1.52
C ASP A 92 -9.81 -4.70 -0.14
N ALA A 93 -10.05 -3.85 0.86
CA ALA A 93 -9.46 -4.00 2.18
C ALA A 93 -10.48 -3.76 3.31
N VAL A 94 -10.43 -4.60 4.36
CA VAL A 94 -11.32 -4.55 5.51
C VAL A 94 -10.53 -4.23 6.77
N ALA A 95 -10.86 -3.14 7.45
CA ALA A 95 -10.20 -2.74 8.69
C ALA A 95 -10.66 -3.61 9.88
N ALA A 96 -9.72 -4.02 10.73
CA ALA A 96 -10.07 -4.64 12.02
C ALA A 96 -10.86 -3.64 12.88
N PRO A 97 -11.77 -4.10 13.76
CA PRO A 97 -12.64 -3.21 14.54
C PRO A 97 -11.92 -2.21 15.43
N ASP A 98 -10.69 -2.52 15.84
CA ASP A 98 -9.80 -1.71 16.69
C ASP A 98 -8.72 -0.96 15.90
N TRP A 99 -8.74 -1.04 14.57
CA TRP A 99 -7.70 -0.45 13.70
C TRP A 99 -7.47 1.04 13.97
N VAL A 100 -8.52 1.84 14.01
CA VAL A 100 -8.40 3.29 14.26
C VAL A 100 -7.92 3.57 15.68
N GLU A 101 -8.39 2.81 16.69
CA GLU A 101 -7.92 2.93 18.08
C GLU A 101 -6.41 2.68 18.19
N GLU A 102 -5.92 1.63 17.51
CA GLU A 102 -4.50 1.29 17.45
C GLU A 102 -3.66 2.39 16.77
N LEU A 103 -4.15 3.00 15.69
CA LEU A 103 -3.49 4.14 15.05
C LEU A 103 -3.43 5.36 16.00
N VAL A 104 -4.56 5.72 16.59
CA VAL A 104 -4.67 6.88 17.50
C VAL A 104 -3.78 6.70 18.72
N GLY A 105 -3.72 5.51 19.31
CA GLY A 105 -2.86 5.20 20.44
C GLY A 105 -1.38 5.52 20.17
N VAL A 106 -0.89 5.27 18.95
CA VAL A 106 0.48 5.64 18.54
C VAL A 106 0.64 7.16 18.46
N TYR A 107 -0.30 7.89 17.81
CA TYR A 107 -0.23 9.34 17.72
C TYR A 107 -0.21 10.03 19.08
N GLU A 108 -1.02 9.53 20.02
CA GLU A 108 -1.12 10.11 21.36
C GLU A 108 0.10 9.80 22.23
N SER A 109 0.63 8.59 22.14
CA SER A 109 1.74 8.15 23.00
C SER A 109 3.12 8.60 22.53
N THR A 110 3.33 8.77 21.21
CA THR A 110 4.66 9.03 20.63
C THR A 110 4.78 10.43 20.00
N GLY A 111 3.68 11.09 19.73
CA GLY A 111 3.66 12.31 18.93
C GLY A 111 4.11 12.06 17.48
N ALA A 112 3.86 10.87 16.95
CA ALA A 112 4.11 10.51 15.55
C ALA A 112 3.40 11.47 14.59
N VAL A 113 3.95 11.63 13.39
CA VAL A 113 3.35 12.41 12.29
C VAL A 113 2.72 11.53 11.22
N ALA A 114 3.19 10.28 11.14
CA ALA A 114 2.66 9.24 10.26
C ALA A 114 2.70 7.90 10.99
N VAL A 115 1.66 7.10 10.81
CA VAL A 115 1.53 5.75 11.38
C VAL A 115 1.00 4.82 10.30
N GLY A 116 1.59 3.65 10.21
CA GLY A 116 1.09 2.60 9.33
C GLY A 116 0.98 1.28 10.06
N GLY A 117 0.16 0.40 9.54
CA GLY A 117 -0.12 -0.87 10.18
C GLY A 117 0.19 -2.09 9.32
N ARG A 118 -0.23 -3.24 9.82
CA ARG A 118 -0.06 -4.54 9.19
C ARG A 118 -1.16 -4.79 8.17
N LEU A 119 -0.78 -5.20 6.95
CA LEU A 119 -1.71 -5.81 6.01
C LEU A 119 -1.68 -7.34 6.17
N ALA A 120 -2.78 -7.92 6.60
CA ALA A 120 -2.99 -9.36 6.64
C ALA A 120 -3.67 -9.81 5.34
N GLY A 121 -3.27 -10.94 4.78
CA GLY A 121 -3.88 -11.46 3.55
C GLY A 121 -5.22 -12.13 3.83
N GLU A 122 -6.27 -11.70 3.13
CA GLU A 122 -7.53 -12.41 3.03
C GLU A 122 -7.57 -13.14 1.67
N TRP A 123 -7.24 -14.42 1.68
CA TRP A 123 -7.05 -15.21 0.47
C TRP A 123 -8.38 -15.75 -0.06
N VAL A 124 -8.92 -15.14 -1.12
CA VAL A 124 -10.25 -15.49 -1.70
C VAL A 124 -10.29 -16.94 -2.19
N VAL A 125 -9.20 -17.44 -2.78
CA VAL A 125 -9.10 -18.82 -3.29
C VAL A 125 -8.15 -19.71 -2.47
N GLY A 126 -7.75 -19.23 -1.29
CA GLY A 126 -6.77 -19.90 -0.44
C GLY A 126 -5.32 -19.48 -0.73
N GLU A 127 -4.49 -19.61 0.29
CA GLU A 127 -3.08 -19.24 0.25
C GLU A 127 -2.28 -20.19 -0.66
N PRO A 128 -1.51 -19.68 -1.65
CA PRO A 128 -0.73 -20.54 -2.53
C PRO A 128 0.46 -21.15 -1.80
N SER A 129 0.50 -22.48 -1.74
CA SER A 129 1.52 -23.22 -0.98
C SER A 129 2.96 -23.02 -1.48
N PHE A 130 3.15 -22.44 -2.66
CA PHE A 130 4.46 -22.18 -3.27
C PHE A 130 5.01 -20.79 -2.95
N LEU A 131 4.16 -19.82 -2.52
CA LEU A 131 4.58 -18.45 -2.24
C LEU A 131 5.19 -18.35 -0.83
N PRO A 132 6.48 -17.96 -0.69
CA PRO A 132 7.08 -17.76 0.61
C PRO A 132 6.63 -16.44 1.24
N GLU A 133 6.37 -16.45 2.56
CA GLU A 133 5.91 -15.28 3.33
C GLU A 133 6.82 -14.05 3.18
N GLU A 134 8.09 -14.26 2.92
CA GLU A 134 9.09 -13.20 2.66
C GLU A 134 8.76 -12.38 1.40
N PHE A 135 7.93 -12.92 0.49
CA PHE A 135 7.51 -12.29 -0.75
C PHE A 135 6.03 -11.87 -0.78
N TYR A 136 5.33 -11.90 0.34
CA TYR A 136 3.93 -11.47 0.42
C TYR A 136 3.71 -10.01 0.01
N TRP A 137 4.76 -9.19 0.08
CA TRP A 137 4.71 -7.83 -0.42
C TRP A 137 4.39 -7.71 -1.92
N LEU A 138 4.59 -8.78 -2.71
CA LEU A 138 4.19 -8.81 -4.12
C LEU A 138 2.68 -8.76 -4.31
N VAL A 139 1.94 -9.30 -3.35
CA VAL A 139 0.47 -9.36 -3.37
C VAL A 139 -0.19 -8.32 -2.46
N GLY A 140 0.60 -7.40 -1.88
CA GLY A 140 0.07 -6.34 -1.01
C GLY A 140 -0.19 -6.81 0.43
N VAL A 141 0.58 -7.78 0.92
CA VAL A 141 0.52 -8.28 2.30
C VAL A 141 1.84 -7.97 3.00
N THR A 142 1.79 -7.61 4.26
CA THR A 142 3.00 -7.36 5.06
C THR A 142 3.85 -8.61 5.12
N PRO A 143 5.10 -8.59 4.61
CA PRO A 143 5.94 -9.79 4.54
C PRO A 143 6.50 -10.15 5.91
N ARG A 144 6.95 -11.38 6.04
CA ARG A 144 7.72 -11.83 7.19
C ARG A 144 8.97 -10.96 7.38
N GLY A 145 9.20 -10.49 8.61
CA GLY A 145 10.36 -9.68 8.97
C GLY A 145 10.31 -8.25 8.42
N PHE A 146 9.12 -7.70 8.20
CA PHE A 146 8.94 -6.34 7.68
C PHE A 146 9.56 -5.29 8.62
N ALA A 147 9.13 -5.28 9.88
CA ALA A 147 9.60 -4.38 10.93
C ALA A 147 9.12 -4.88 12.30
N ASP A 148 9.78 -4.43 13.36
CA ASP A 148 9.31 -4.65 14.72
C ASP A 148 8.16 -3.69 15.06
N HIS A 149 7.31 -4.08 16.03
CA HIS A 149 6.25 -3.22 16.54
C HIS A 149 6.82 -1.93 17.10
N MET A 150 6.26 -0.77 16.70
CA MET A 150 6.69 0.60 17.03
C MET A 150 8.04 1.01 16.43
N GLU A 151 8.56 0.28 15.47
CA GLU A 151 9.74 0.68 14.71
C GLU A 151 9.40 1.79 13.70
N GLU A 152 10.30 2.75 13.52
CA GLU A 152 10.18 3.73 12.45
C GLU A 152 10.64 3.13 11.12
N VAL A 153 9.75 3.13 10.13
CA VAL A 153 10.00 2.61 8.79
C VAL A 153 9.95 3.74 7.74
N ARG A 154 10.46 3.45 6.55
CA ARG A 154 10.40 4.41 5.43
C ARG A 154 8.96 4.68 5.00
N ASN A 155 8.18 3.65 4.80
CA ASN A 155 6.75 3.68 4.44
C ASN A 155 6.09 2.34 4.74
N THR A 156 4.77 2.33 4.89
CA THR A 156 3.93 1.13 4.83
C THR A 156 3.14 1.10 3.53
N TYR A 157 2.11 0.29 3.44
CA TYR A 157 1.24 0.20 2.27
C TYR A 157 0.13 1.25 2.33
N GLY A 158 -0.25 1.80 1.18
CA GLY A 158 -1.27 2.83 1.08
C GLY A 158 -2.62 2.46 1.68
N SER A 159 -2.95 1.17 1.68
CA SER A 159 -4.17 0.64 2.29
C SER A 159 -4.14 0.55 3.83
N ASN A 160 -3.01 0.84 4.46
CA ASN A 160 -2.87 0.91 5.93
C ASN A 160 -1.78 1.92 6.29
N LEU A 161 -2.03 3.18 5.92
CA LEU A 161 -1.14 4.30 6.15
C LEU A 161 -1.96 5.51 6.55
N SER A 162 -1.51 6.23 7.58
CA SER A 162 -2.17 7.42 8.09
C SER A 162 -1.17 8.51 8.39
N PHE A 163 -1.66 9.76 8.41
CA PHE A 163 -0.85 10.94 8.69
C PHE A 163 -1.63 11.92 9.57
N ARG A 164 -0.92 12.77 10.31
CA ARG A 164 -1.53 14.03 10.75
C ARG A 164 -1.94 14.80 9.50
N ARG A 165 -3.21 15.14 9.39
CA ARG A 165 -3.79 15.71 8.17
C ARG A 165 -3.04 16.96 7.69
N GLU A 166 -2.73 17.89 8.58
CA GLU A 166 -1.99 19.10 8.24
C GLU A 166 -0.60 18.77 7.67
N VAL A 167 0.14 17.85 8.31
CA VAL A 167 1.47 17.43 7.85
C VAL A 167 1.41 16.79 6.46
N PHE A 168 0.39 15.98 6.19
CA PHE A 168 0.19 15.36 4.88
C PHE A 168 -0.07 16.40 3.78
N LEU A 169 -0.94 17.38 4.06
CA LEU A 169 -1.27 18.43 3.11
C LEU A 169 -0.10 19.40 2.89
N GLU A 170 0.63 19.76 3.95
CA GLU A 170 1.85 20.57 3.86
C GLU A 170 2.97 19.89 3.07
N ALA A 171 3.03 18.54 3.12
CA ALA A 171 3.93 17.76 2.29
C ALA A 171 3.47 17.65 0.81
N GLY A 172 2.31 18.21 0.46
CA GLY A 172 1.75 18.23 -0.89
C GLY A 172 0.99 16.97 -1.28
N GLY A 173 0.59 16.13 -0.32
CA GLY A 173 -0.20 14.92 -0.57
C GLY A 173 0.53 13.84 -1.38
N PHE A 174 -0.22 12.93 -1.98
CA PHE A 174 0.34 11.97 -2.94
C PHE A 174 0.66 12.64 -4.27
N ASP A 175 1.79 12.28 -4.86
CA ASP A 175 2.22 12.84 -6.14
C ASP A 175 1.44 12.21 -7.30
N GLU A 176 0.69 13.04 -8.03
CA GLU A 176 -0.11 12.61 -9.18
C GLU A 176 0.77 12.11 -10.36
N ASN A 177 2.05 12.54 -10.41
CA ASN A 177 2.97 12.16 -11.48
C ASN A 177 3.71 10.85 -11.21
N THR A 178 3.73 10.36 -9.96
CA THR A 178 4.35 9.07 -9.58
C THR A 178 3.32 7.95 -9.41
N GLY A 179 2.03 8.26 -9.56
CA GLY A 179 0.92 7.34 -9.40
C GLY A 179 0.74 6.35 -10.55
N LEU A 180 0.04 5.24 -10.26
CA LEU A 180 -0.52 4.35 -11.27
C LEU A 180 -1.55 5.13 -12.11
N LYS A 181 -1.10 5.67 -13.23
CA LYS A 181 -2.00 5.85 -14.38
C LYS A 181 -2.21 4.45 -14.97
N ALA A 182 -3.36 4.19 -15.58
CA ALA A 182 -3.76 2.86 -16.06
C ALA A 182 -2.69 2.10 -16.87
N ASP A 183 -1.72 2.81 -17.45
CA ASP A 183 -0.60 2.28 -18.24
C ASP A 183 0.77 2.32 -17.54
N SER A 184 0.89 2.90 -16.32
CA SER A 184 2.18 2.99 -15.63
C SER A 184 2.54 1.67 -14.96
N LYS A 185 3.71 1.14 -15.26
CA LYS A 185 4.31 -0.05 -14.61
C LYS A 185 5.04 0.29 -13.30
N VAL A 186 5.19 1.58 -12.97
CA VAL A 186 5.84 2.05 -11.74
C VAL A 186 4.83 2.09 -10.61
N GLN A 187 5.14 1.39 -9.53
CA GLN A 187 4.26 1.23 -8.37
C GLN A 187 4.98 1.71 -7.11
N ALA A 188 4.83 2.97 -6.80
CA ALA A 188 5.41 3.55 -5.60
C ALA A 188 4.72 4.89 -5.29
N HIS A 189 3.51 4.84 -4.73
CA HIS A 189 2.74 6.04 -4.39
C HIS A 189 3.11 6.58 -3.02
N GLU A 190 3.40 5.69 -2.08
CA GLU A 190 3.55 6.01 -0.67
C GLU A 190 4.95 6.56 -0.35
N ALA A 191 5.98 5.99 -0.97
CA ALA A 191 7.36 6.33 -0.65
C ALA A 191 7.69 7.83 -0.85
N PRO A 192 7.25 8.51 -1.93
CA PRO A 192 7.52 9.94 -2.12
C PRO A 192 6.90 10.84 -1.05
N VAL A 193 5.65 10.62 -0.67
CA VAL A 193 4.99 11.43 0.36
C VAL A 193 5.60 11.16 1.74
N CYS A 194 5.90 9.90 2.08
CA CYS A 194 6.56 9.57 3.34
C CYS A 194 7.95 10.21 3.43
N LEU A 195 8.70 10.27 2.32
CA LEU A 195 10.00 10.94 2.28
C LEU A 195 9.85 12.45 2.51
N ARG A 196 8.93 13.13 1.81
CA ARG A 196 8.69 14.57 2.03
C ARG A 196 8.24 14.88 3.47
N VAL A 197 7.37 14.03 4.04
CA VAL A 197 6.98 14.17 5.45
C VAL A 197 8.20 14.05 6.36
N ARG A 198 9.08 13.08 6.10
CA ARG A 198 10.33 12.91 6.88
C ARG A 198 11.29 14.09 6.72
N GLU A 199 11.45 14.62 5.53
CA GLU A 199 12.29 15.80 5.25
C GLU A 199 11.76 17.03 5.97
N ASN A 200 10.44 17.25 5.96
CA ASN A 200 9.80 18.41 6.59
C ASN A 200 9.78 18.34 8.12
N THR A 201 9.68 17.13 8.70
CA THR A 201 9.43 16.95 10.14
C THR A 201 10.56 16.29 10.91
N GLY A 202 11.50 15.65 10.22
CA GLY A 202 12.54 14.80 10.80
C GLY A 202 12.02 13.45 11.33
N LYS A 203 10.74 13.07 11.08
CA LYS A 203 10.09 11.85 11.56
C LYS A 203 9.60 10.99 10.40
N GLY A 204 9.83 9.68 10.49
CA GLY A 204 9.30 8.70 9.53
C GLY A 204 7.92 8.17 9.93
N VAL A 205 7.57 7.04 9.32
CA VAL A 205 6.31 6.32 9.61
C VAL A 205 6.54 5.35 10.77
N VAL A 206 5.77 5.45 11.84
CA VAL A 206 5.80 4.47 12.92
C VAL A 206 4.95 3.26 12.54
N TYR A 207 5.53 2.06 12.57
CA TYR A 207 4.82 0.82 12.25
C TYR A 207 4.14 0.24 13.50
N ASN A 208 2.81 0.14 13.47
CA ASN A 208 2.03 -0.55 14.51
C ASN A 208 1.53 -1.90 13.98
N ALA A 209 2.14 -3.00 14.44
CA ALA A 209 1.75 -4.35 14.02
C ALA A 209 0.33 -4.76 14.46
N ASN A 210 -0.27 -4.05 15.43
CA ASN A 210 -1.62 -4.30 15.92
C ASN A 210 -2.69 -3.57 15.11
N ALA A 211 -2.34 -2.46 14.43
CA ALA A 211 -3.26 -1.79 13.50
C ALA A 211 -3.43 -2.64 12.24
N VAL A 212 -4.39 -3.57 12.27
CA VAL A 212 -4.55 -4.60 11.23
C VAL A 212 -5.61 -4.20 10.21
N VAL A 213 -5.26 -4.37 8.94
CA VAL A 213 -6.19 -4.32 7.80
C VAL A 213 -6.07 -5.63 7.03
N TYR A 214 -7.20 -6.25 6.69
CA TYR A 214 -7.29 -7.46 5.88
C TYR A 214 -7.43 -7.06 4.42
N HIS A 215 -6.44 -7.43 3.61
CA HIS A 215 -6.41 -7.11 2.18
C HIS A 215 -6.80 -8.33 1.36
N LYS A 216 -7.82 -8.22 0.52
CA LYS A 216 -8.35 -9.30 -0.31
C LYS A 216 -7.37 -9.66 -1.42
N ILE A 217 -6.96 -10.93 -1.44
CA ILE A 217 -6.07 -11.48 -2.45
C ILE A 217 -6.89 -12.32 -3.41
N PHE A 218 -7.22 -11.72 -4.55
CA PHE A 218 -7.99 -12.39 -5.61
C PHE A 218 -7.16 -13.46 -6.33
N ASP A 219 -7.83 -14.37 -7.01
CA ASP A 219 -7.28 -15.53 -7.70
C ASP A 219 -6.11 -15.18 -8.64
N TYR A 220 -6.25 -14.12 -9.47
CA TYR A 220 -5.22 -13.70 -10.40
C TYR A 220 -3.89 -13.34 -9.73
N ARG A 221 -3.91 -12.85 -8.47
CA ARG A 221 -2.69 -12.53 -7.70
C ARG A 221 -1.98 -13.77 -7.16
N THR A 222 -2.63 -14.95 -7.24
CA THR A 222 -2.03 -16.24 -6.87
C THR A 222 -1.46 -17.01 -8.06
N ASP A 223 -1.62 -16.48 -9.29
CA ASP A 223 -1.04 -17.09 -10.49
C ASP A 223 0.48 -16.91 -10.53
N PRO A 224 1.26 -17.99 -10.74
CA PRO A 224 2.72 -17.91 -10.75
C PRO A 224 3.30 -16.95 -11.82
N TRP A 225 2.67 -16.86 -12.99
CA TRP A 225 3.14 -15.97 -14.06
C TRP A 225 2.86 -14.52 -13.74
N TRP A 226 1.70 -14.24 -13.14
CA TRP A 226 1.39 -12.90 -12.63
C TRP A 226 2.40 -12.49 -11.56
N LEU A 227 2.77 -13.39 -10.62
CA LEU A 227 3.75 -13.10 -9.57
C LEU A 227 5.15 -12.82 -10.15
N LEU A 228 5.55 -13.54 -11.21
CA LEU A 228 6.82 -13.27 -11.88
C LEU A 228 6.80 -11.92 -12.62
N ASP A 229 5.72 -11.60 -13.35
CA ASP A 229 5.55 -10.29 -13.99
C ASP A 229 5.59 -9.19 -12.94
N ARG A 230 4.83 -9.34 -11.85
CA ARG A 230 4.82 -8.42 -10.73
C ARG A 230 6.20 -8.21 -10.11
N ALA A 231 6.95 -9.29 -9.86
CA ALA A 231 8.30 -9.25 -9.31
C ALA A 231 9.27 -8.50 -10.24
N PHE A 232 9.18 -8.72 -11.55
CA PHE A 232 9.97 -8.00 -12.53
C PHE A 232 9.70 -6.49 -12.51
N TRP A 233 8.44 -6.09 -12.60
CA TRP A 233 8.07 -4.67 -12.58
C TRP A 233 8.32 -3.97 -11.25
N GLN A 234 8.27 -4.70 -10.15
CA GLN A 234 8.70 -4.19 -8.84
C GLN A 234 10.22 -3.93 -8.82
N GLY A 235 11.01 -4.79 -9.44
CA GLY A 235 12.45 -4.55 -9.62
C GLY A 235 12.73 -3.29 -10.43
N TYR A 236 12.01 -3.09 -11.54
CA TYR A 236 12.05 -1.89 -12.36
C TYR A 236 11.66 -0.64 -11.56
N SER A 237 10.52 -0.69 -10.86
CA SER A 237 10.02 0.41 -10.01
C SER A 237 11.04 0.84 -8.96
N LYS A 238 11.73 -0.12 -8.31
CA LYS A 238 12.80 0.18 -7.35
C LYS A 238 13.95 0.98 -7.98
N HIS A 239 14.36 0.64 -9.20
CA HIS A 239 15.40 1.39 -9.91
C HIS A 239 14.93 2.82 -10.24
N VAL A 240 13.70 2.97 -10.76
CA VAL A 240 13.13 4.28 -11.08
C VAL A 240 13.06 5.16 -9.83
N MET A 241 12.58 4.61 -8.72
CA MET A 241 12.44 5.34 -7.47
C MET A 241 13.78 5.76 -6.86
N GLU A 242 14.82 4.94 -6.92
CA GLU A 242 16.18 5.32 -6.49
C GLU A 242 16.68 6.56 -7.24
N ARG A 243 16.36 6.69 -8.53
CA ARG A 243 16.76 7.84 -9.34
C ARG A 243 15.91 9.08 -9.08
N VAL A 244 14.59 8.89 -8.91
CA VAL A 244 13.65 10.01 -8.67
C VAL A 244 13.84 10.63 -7.29
N LEU A 245 14.13 9.80 -6.29
CA LEU A 245 14.26 10.26 -4.90
C LEU A 245 15.71 10.57 -4.47
N GLU A 246 16.70 10.37 -5.37
CA GLU A 246 18.13 10.56 -5.10
C GLU A 246 18.59 9.92 -3.77
N THR A 247 17.90 8.86 -3.32
CA THR A 247 18.19 8.20 -2.05
C THR A 247 18.89 6.87 -2.27
N ASP A 248 19.98 6.64 -1.52
CA ASP A 248 20.60 5.32 -1.39
C ASP A 248 19.63 4.44 -0.57
N ASP A 249 19.09 3.38 -1.17
CA ASP A 249 18.10 2.52 -0.54
C ASP A 249 18.76 1.53 0.44
N ASP A 250 19.03 2.00 1.66
CA ASP A 250 19.57 1.16 2.75
C ASP A 250 18.59 0.03 3.12
N GLY A 251 17.28 0.22 2.94
CA GLY A 251 16.28 -0.81 3.18
C GLY A 251 16.43 -2.03 2.27
N LYS A 252 16.82 -1.83 1.00
CA LYS A 252 17.07 -2.90 0.04
C LYS A 252 18.26 -3.78 0.44
N ARG A 253 19.36 -3.15 0.87
CA ARG A 253 20.56 -3.88 1.34
C ARG A 253 20.23 -4.65 2.61
N THR A 254 19.44 -4.08 3.50
CA THR A 254 18.99 -4.71 4.74
C THR A 254 18.10 -5.91 4.45
N TYR A 255 17.09 -5.77 3.58
CA TYR A 255 16.23 -6.88 3.19
C TYR A 255 16.99 -8.04 2.54
N LEU A 256 17.90 -7.76 1.58
CA LEU A 256 18.70 -8.82 0.93
C LEU A 256 19.65 -9.52 1.90
N LYS A 257 20.23 -8.79 2.86
CA LYS A 257 21.05 -9.40 3.91
C LYS A 257 20.21 -10.30 4.81
N GLN A 258 19.05 -9.83 5.25
CA GLN A 258 18.14 -10.62 6.08
C GLN A 258 17.65 -11.86 5.32
N LEU A 259 17.30 -11.72 4.05
CA LEU A 259 16.88 -12.84 3.20
C LEU A 259 17.95 -13.91 3.13
N MET A 260 19.23 -13.54 2.86
CA MET A 260 20.32 -14.49 2.64
C MET A 260 20.94 -15.01 3.94
N LEU A 261 20.98 -14.22 5.02
CA LEU A 261 21.66 -14.60 6.25
C LEU A 261 20.73 -15.17 7.32
N GLU A 262 19.44 -14.89 7.24
CA GLU A 262 18.46 -15.35 8.24
C GLU A 262 17.40 -16.26 7.62
N PHE A 263 16.63 -15.78 6.62
CA PHE A 263 15.48 -16.50 6.10
C PHE A 263 15.88 -17.75 5.32
N VAL A 264 16.82 -17.67 4.38
CA VAL A 264 17.28 -18.84 3.62
C VAL A 264 17.87 -19.92 4.53
N PRO A 265 18.81 -19.63 5.47
CA PRO A 265 19.29 -20.65 6.41
C PRO A 265 18.17 -21.24 7.28
N GLY A 266 17.23 -20.40 7.76
CA GLY A 266 16.09 -20.84 8.55
C GLY A 266 15.18 -21.81 7.77
N ARG A 267 14.90 -21.50 6.49
CA ARG A 267 14.14 -22.36 5.58
C ARG A 267 14.84 -23.68 5.29
N VAL A 268 16.16 -23.67 5.06
CA VAL A 268 16.96 -24.88 4.89
C VAL A 268 16.92 -25.76 6.14
N ALA A 269 17.10 -25.17 7.32
CA ALA A 269 17.02 -25.88 8.58
C ALA A 269 15.60 -26.46 8.82
N GLY A 270 14.56 -25.71 8.49
CA GLY A 270 13.16 -26.17 8.54
C GLY A 270 12.91 -27.36 7.61
N LEU A 271 13.39 -27.28 6.37
CA LEU A 271 13.27 -28.36 5.38
C LEU A 271 13.99 -29.64 5.82
N VAL A 272 15.16 -29.52 6.50
CA VAL A 272 15.88 -30.68 7.03
C VAL A 272 15.13 -31.32 8.22
N ARG A 273 14.51 -30.48 9.09
CA ARG A 273 13.76 -31.00 10.26
C ARG A 273 12.42 -31.61 9.89
N SER A 274 11.72 -31.02 8.93
CA SER A 274 10.37 -31.41 8.49
C SER A 274 10.27 -31.30 6.97
N PRO A 275 10.78 -32.30 6.23
CA PRO A 275 10.76 -32.29 4.77
C PRO A 275 9.33 -32.24 4.22
N SER A 276 9.06 -31.27 3.34
CA SER A 276 7.81 -31.19 2.58
C SER A 276 8.04 -30.63 1.20
N VAL A 277 7.20 -31.01 0.25
CA VAL A 277 7.28 -30.50 -1.13
C VAL A 277 7.04 -28.98 -1.13
N ALA A 278 6.06 -28.50 -0.36
CA ALA A 278 5.76 -27.06 -0.25
C ALA A 278 6.98 -26.28 0.28
N ALA A 279 7.62 -26.71 1.37
CA ALA A 279 8.81 -26.03 1.91
C ALA A 279 9.97 -26.00 0.92
N PHE A 280 10.18 -27.09 0.15
CA PHE A 280 11.19 -27.12 -0.91
C PHE A 280 10.85 -26.13 -2.03
N VAL A 281 9.61 -26.14 -2.52
CA VAL A 281 9.16 -25.23 -3.57
C VAL A 281 9.26 -23.77 -3.11
N GLN A 282 8.85 -23.44 -1.88
CA GLN A 282 9.00 -22.09 -1.32
C GLN A 282 10.46 -21.64 -1.27
N LEU A 283 11.39 -22.53 -0.89
CA LEU A 283 12.83 -22.24 -0.90
C LEU A 283 13.33 -21.94 -2.32
N VAL A 284 12.90 -22.70 -3.33
CA VAL A 284 13.23 -22.44 -4.75
C VAL A 284 12.63 -21.09 -5.19
N MET A 285 11.38 -20.81 -4.82
CA MET A 285 10.70 -19.57 -5.19
C MET A 285 11.37 -18.33 -4.61
N ILE A 286 12.00 -18.39 -3.44
CA ILE A 286 12.82 -17.28 -2.92
C ILE A 286 13.88 -16.88 -3.95
N PHE A 287 14.61 -17.82 -4.49
CA PHE A 287 15.67 -17.53 -5.49
C PHE A 287 15.10 -17.07 -6.82
N VAL A 288 14.01 -17.70 -7.28
CA VAL A 288 13.34 -17.33 -8.54
C VAL A 288 12.82 -15.90 -8.45
N LEU A 289 12.06 -15.56 -7.40
CA LEU A 289 11.49 -14.21 -7.23
C LEU A 289 12.59 -13.16 -7.02
N THR A 290 13.63 -13.48 -6.20
CA THR A 290 14.79 -12.57 -6.02
C THR A 290 15.49 -12.30 -7.35
N GLY A 291 15.73 -13.35 -8.15
CA GLY A 291 16.34 -13.23 -9.47
C GLY A 291 15.49 -12.39 -10.42
N THR A 292 14.18 -12.61 -10.42
CA THR A 292 13.23 -11.87 -11.27
C THR A 292 13.19 -10.38 -10.90
N VAL A 293 13.14 -10.04 -9.60
CA VAL A 293 13.28 -8.64 -9.13
C VAL A 293 14.62 -8.04 -9.58
N GLY A 294 15.71 -8.80 -9.45
CA GLY A 294 17.04 -8.39 -9.91
C GLY A 294 17.09 -8.09 -11.41
N LEU A 295 16.45 -8.95 -12.23
CA LEU A 295 16.36 -8.75 -13.68
C LEU A 295 15.58 -7.48 -14.02
N GLY A 296 14.43 -7.21 -13.37
CA GLY A 296 13.66 -5.98 -13.56
C GLY A 296 14.46 -4.74 -13.19
N TYR A 297 15.23 -4.79 -12.09
CA TYR A 297 16.12 -3.69 -11.68
C TYR A 297 17.23 -3.45 -12.71
N LEU A 298 17.88 -4.50 -13.22
CA LEU A 298 18.90 -4.40 -14.25
C LEU A 298 18.33 -3.89 -15.58
N TYR A 299 17.12 -4.33 -15.94
CA TYR A 299 16.40 -3.80 -17.10
C TYR A 299 16.19 -2.29 -16.99
N GLY A 300 15.81 -1.78 -15.83
CA GLY A 300 15.72 -0.34 -15.56
C GLY A 300 17.01 0.40 -15.86
N LYS A 301 18.17 -0.17 -15.50
CA LYS A 301 19.50 0.43 -15.77
C LYS A 301 19.84 0.53 -17.25
N THR A 302 19.23 -0.27 -18.12
CA THR A 302 19.49 -0.26 -19.56
C THR A 302 18.60 0.75 -20.31
N ARG A 303 17.58 1.32 -19.64
CA ARG A 303 16.71 2.33 -20.25
C ARG A 303 17.33 3.72 -20.14
N PRO A 304 17.31 4.54 -21.22
CA PRO A 304 17.76 5.92 -21.16
C PRO A 304 16.84 6.75 -20.27
N ASP A 305 17.38 7.81 -19.67
CA ASP A 305 16.67 8.72 -18.77
C ASP A 305 15.46 9.39 -19.42
N GLU A 306 15.54 9.65 -20.71
CA GLU A 306 14.48 10.21 -21.55
C GLU A 306 13.23 9.31 -21.57
N ALA A 307 13.37 7.98 -21.54
CA ALA A 307 12.23 7.07 -21.49
C ALA A 307 11.41 7.19 -20.18
N PHE A 308 12.04 7.66 -19.09
CA PHE A 308 11.34 7.95 -17.83
C PHE A 308 10.62 9.31 -17.88
N LEU A 309 11.11 10.24 -18.69
CA LEU A 309 10.52 11.57 -18.90
C LEU A 309 9.39 11.49 -19.94
N GLU A 310 9.52 10.68 -20.99
CA GLU A 310 8.46 10.42 -21.97
C GLU A 310 7.27 9.70 -21.34
N ASP A 311 7.49 8.77 -20.43
CA ASP A 311 6.43 8.19 -19.58
C ASP A 311 5.76 9.27 -18.69
N ARG A 312 6.45 10.36 -18.36
CA ARG A 312 5.89 11.55 -17.69
C ARG A 312 5.10 12.46 -18.64
N GLU A 313 5.61 12.72 -19.84
CA GLU A 313 4.98 13.65 -20.80
C GLU A 313 3.79 13.03 -21.53
N THR A 314 3.84 11.76 -21.89
CA THR A 314 2.70 11.04 -22.48
C THR A 314 1.57 10.83 -21.46
N ALA A 315 1.90 10.85 -20.18
CA ALA A 315 0.93 10.82 -19.08
C ALA A 315 0.31 12.19 -18.76
N GLY A 316 0.91 13.30 -19.17
CA GLY A 316 0.42 14.68 -18.96
C GLY A 316 -0.32 15.31 -20.13
N GLY A 317 -0.44 14.62 -21.26
CA GLY A 317 -0.92 15.19 -22.53
C GLY A 317 -2.10 14.47 -23.19
N ARG A 318 -3.02 13.87 -22.43
CA ARG A 318 -4.32 13.45 -22.97
C ARG A 318 -5.40 13.63 -21.94
#